data_49999dc25468b77e909b55ea32dbedf2
#
_entry.id   49999dc25468b77e909b55ea32dbedf2
#
_cell.length_a   1.000
_cell.length_b   1.000
_cell.length_c   1.000
_cell.angle_alpha   90.00
_cell.angle_beta   90.00
_cell.angle_gamma   90.00
#
_symmetry.space_group_name_H-M   'P 1'
#
loop_
_entity.id
_entity.type
_entity.pdbx_description
1 polymer ?
#
loop_
_entity_poly.entity_id
_entity_poly.type
_entity_poly.pdbx_seq_one_letter_code
_entity_poly.pdbx_strand_id
1 'polypeptide(L)'
;MNKFVFSVLLLSLSMSSFAQAYHDDFNNHEVKFNIGQFLATSTIEAAYEYYFNEDMSFGGTLYFNGDATDYNGNFGIGPNLRAYFGYVPRSGFFAEFFGLYYTGENDENSQNLGGRNYDYSTTAIGLGAGSKWTTRSQRFILEINGGIGRNINPEDYQNEFMFKAGLSLGFRF
;
A
#
# COMPACT_ATOMS: atom_id res chain seq x y z
N MET A 1 -6.56 3.71 30.34
CA MET A 1 -7.44 4.29 29.29
C MET A 1 -8.83 3.73 29.52
N ASN A 2 -9.80 4.59 29.86
CA ASN A 2 -11.10 4.18 30.37
C ASN A 2 -11.90 3.41 29.31
N LYS A 3 -12.35 2.19 29.67
CA LYS A 3 -13.25 1.36 28.84
C LYS A 3 -14.49 2.11 28.34
N PHE A 4 -14.91 3.13 29.11
CA PHE A 4 -16.01 4.04 28.78
C PHE A 4 -15.72 4.90 27.53
N VAL A 5 -14.50 5.46 27.41
CA VAL A 5 -14.11 6.29 26.25
C VAL A 5 -14.05 5.44 24.97
N PHE A 6 -13.58 4.20 25.10
CA PHE A 6 -13.53 3.27 23.97
C PHE A 6 -14.93 2.84 23.50
N SER A 7 -15.86 2.63 24.45
CA SER A 7 -17.27 2.30 24.13
C SER A 7 -17.99 3.49 23.49
N VAL A 8 -17.74 4.72 23.93
CA VAL A 8 -18.34 5.93 23.33
C VAL A 8 -17.79 6.16 21.92
N LEU A 9 -16.48 5.87 21.68
CA LEU A 9 -15.87 5.96 20.36
C LEU A 9 -16.48 4.93 19.40
N LEU A 10 -16.69 3.69 19.86
CA LEU A 10 -17.36 2.65 19.08
C LEU A 10 -18.82 2.98 18.75
N LEU A 11 -19.53 3.58 19.70
CA LEU A 11 -20.94 3.99 19.51
C LEU A 11 -21.05 5.17 18.52
N SER A 12 -20.10 6.11 18.53
CA SER A 12 -20.10 7.23 17.58
C SER A 12 -19.82 6.80 16.14
N LEU A 13 -19.03 5.74 15.96
CA LEU A 13 -18.76 5.13 14.64
C LEU A 13 -20.00 4.41 14.07
N SER A 14 -20.89 3.88 14.92
CA SER A 14 -22.10 3.19 14.47
C SER A 14 -23.22 4.13 14.05
N MET A 15 -23.22 5.39 14.48
CA MET A 15 -24.27 6.37 14.14
C MET A 15 -24.12 7.02 12.76
N SER A 16 -22.96 6.87 12.12
CA SER A 16 -22.70 7.42 10.78
C SER A 16 -23.35 6.63 9.64
N SER A 17 -24.11 5.59 9.94
CA SER A 17 -24.61 4.63 8.94
C SER A 17 -25.95 5.00 8.28
N PHE A 18 -26.54 6.17 8.55
CA PHE A 18 -27.86 6.52 8.02
C PHE A 18 -27.81 7.57 6.91
N ALA A 19 -28.25 7.13 5.73
CA ALA A 19 -28.82 7.88 4.62
C ALA A 19 -27.92 8.87 3.87
N GLN A 20 -27.29 8.37 2.81
CA GLN A 20 -27.09 9.22 1.62
C GLN A 20 -27.46 8.42 0.38
N ALA A 21 -28.22 9.06 -0.52
CA ALA A 21 -28.59 8.53 -1.82
C ALA A 21 -27.32 8.26 -2.64
N TYR A 22 -27.30 7.14 -3.32
CA TYR A 22 -26.28 6.75 -4.28
C TYR A 22 -26.24 7.84 -5.37
N HIS A 23 -25.16 8.61 -5.40
CA HIS A 23 -24.94 9.60 -6.46
C HIS A 23 -23.96 8.96 -7.45
N ASP A 24 -24.41 8.86 -8.70
CA ASP A 24 -23.74 8.13 -9.80
C ASP A 24 -22.54 8.88 -10.41
N ASP A 25 -21.96 9.83 -9.70
CA ASP A 25 -20.69 10.47 -10.10
C ASP A 25 -19.52 9.54 -9.77
N PHE A 26 -19.20 8.68 -10.72
CA PHE A 26 -18.06 7.78 -10.65
C PHE A 26 -16.74 8.57 -10.72
N ASN A 27 -16.25 8.99 -9.59
CA ASN A 27 -14.90 9.50 -9.47
C ASN A 27 -13.90 8.37 -9.83
N ASN A 28 -13.10 8.59 -10.86
CA ASN A 28 -12.20 7.57 -11.39
C ASN A 28 -10.78 7.64 -10.81
N HIS A 29 -10.51 8.63 -9.98
CA HIS A 29 -9.20 8.93 -9.44
C HIS A 29 -9.18 8.74 -7.94
N GLU A 30 -8.12 8.10 -7.44
CA GLU A 30 -7.95 7.81 -6.02
C GLU A 30 -6.51 8.05 -5.60
N VAL A 31 -6.32 8.74 -4.48
CA VAL A 31 -5.02 8.86 -3.81
C VAL A 31 -5.08 8.18 -2.45
N LYS A 32 -3.99 7.52 -2.07
CA LYS A 32 -3.87 6.78 -0.82
C LYS A 32 -2.57 7.10 -0.12
N PHE A 33 -2.59 7.02 1.20
CA PHE A 33 -1.42 7.10 2.07
C PHE A 33 -1.37 5.85 2.96
N ASN A 34 -0.23 5.19 3.01
CA ASN A 34 -0.03 3.98 3.81
C ASN A 34 0.34 4.34 5.26
N ILE A 35 -0.69 4.43 6.11
CA ILE A 35 -0.49 4.72 7.54
C ILE A 35 0.18 3.55 8.28
N GLY A 36 -0.01 2.32 7.81
CA GLY A 36 0.60 1.13 8.40
C GLY A 36 2.12 1.19 8.30
N GLN A 37 2.65 1.47 7.12
CA GLN A 37 4.09 1.63 6.89
C GLN A 37 4.65 2.85 7.63
N PHE A 38 3.92 3.96 7.63
CA PHE A 38 4.34 5.15 8.38
C PHE A 38 4.50 4.87 9.88
N LEU A 39 3.57 4.13 10.48
CA LEU A 39 3.62 3.81 11.92
C LEU A 39 4.62 2.70 12.26
N ALA A 40 4.87 1.77 11.34
CA ALA A 40 5.78 0.63 11.60
C ALA A 40 7.25 0.97 11.35
N THR A 41 7.54 1.69 10.25
CA THR A 41 8.91 1.91 9.75
C THR A 41 9.20 3.37 9.43
N SER A 42 8.30 4.31 9.76
CA SER A 42 8.41 5.73 9.39
C SER A 42 8.48 5.98 7.87
N THR A 43 8.07 5.00 7.06
CA THR A 43 8.03 5.10 5.61
C THR A 43 6.86 5.97 5.16
N ILE A 44 7.14 6.99 4.36
CA ILE A 44 6.13 7.80 3.69
C ILE A 44 5.82 7.13 2.34
N GLU A 45 4.66 6.48 2.26
CA GLU A 45 4.19 5.83 1.04
C GLU A 45 2.88 6.44 0.58
N ALA A 46 2.87 6.88 -0.68
CA ALA A 46 1.68 7.37 -1.37
C ALA A 46 1.40 6.51 -2.60
N ALA A 47 0.13 6.29 -2.89
CA ALA A 47 -0.30 5.59 -4.08
C ALA A 47 -1.40 6.37 -4.80
N TYR A 48 -1.38 6.26 -6.12
CA TYR A 48 -2.42 6.79 -6.99
C TYR A 48 -3.02 5.63 -7.78
N GLU A 49 -4.34 5.70 -8.02
CA GLU A 49 -5.09 4.67 -8.72
C GLU A 49 -6.12 5.32 -9.66
N TYR A 50 -6.17 4.84 -10.88
CA TYR A 50 -7.14 5.23 -11.91
C TYR A 50 -8.00 4.04 -12.30
N TYR A 51 -9.31 4.19 -12.20
CA TYR A 51 -10.30 3.17 -12.58
C TYR A 51 -10.72 3.36 -14.02
N PHE A 52 -10.43 2.39 -14.87
CA PHE A 52 -10.90 2.40 -16.25
C PHE A 52 -12.22 1.66 -16.44
N ASN A 53 -12.63 0.86 -15.43
CA ASN A 53 -13.97 0.28 -15.31
C ASN A 53 -14.31 0.01 -13.82
N GLU A 54 -15.43 -0.67 -13.55
CA GLU A 54 -15.91 -0.97 -12.20
C GLU A 54 -15.04 -1.99 -11.46
N ASP A 55 -14.37 -2.87 -12.20
CA ASP A 55 -13.66 -4.03 -11.66
C ASP A 55 -12.14 -3.93 -11.82
N MET A 56 -11.62 -2.95 -12.53
CA MET A 56 -10.19 -2.87 -12.81
C MET A 56 -9.66 -1.46 -12.69
N SER A 57 -8.44 -1.37 -12.21
CA SER A 57 -7.68 -0.12 -12.10
C SER A 57 -6.22 -0.30 -12.46
N PHE A 58 -5.62 0.80 -12.86
CA PHE A 58 -4.17 0.95 -13.02
C PHE A 58 -3.70 2.05 -12.08
N GLY A 59 -2.55 1.85 -11.47
CA GLY A 59 -2.01 2.80 -10.51
C GLY A 59 -0.51 2.74 -10.38
N GLY A 60 -0.02 3.47 -9.40
CA GLY A 60 1.39 3.46 -9.01
C GLY A 60 1.56 3.81 -7.55
N THR A 61 2.68 3.35 -7.03
CA THR A 61 3.11 3.59 -5.64
C THR A 61 4.46 4.29 -5.66
N LEU A 62 4.64 5.21 -4.74
CA LEU A 62 5.89 5.92 -4.48
C LEU A 62 6.11 5.93 -2.98
N TYR A 63 7.30 5.53 -2.52
CA TYR A 63 7.65 5.63 -1.12
C TYR A 63 9.07 6.14 -0.88
N PHE A 64 9.25 6.71 0.31
CA PHE A 64 10.52 7.16 0.85
C PHE A 64 10.63 6.71 2.31
N ASN A 65 11.80 6.17 2.67
CA ASN A 65 12.17 5.85 4.03
C ASN A 65 13.49 6.55 4.38
N GLY A 66 13.59 7.07 5.59
CA GLY A 66 14.82 7.68 6.10
C GLY A 66 15.90 6.66 6.45
N ASP A 67 15.54 5.38 6.60
CA ASP A 67 16.47 4.27 6.89
C ASP A 67 16.59 3.38 5.64
N ALA A 68 17.78 3.40 5.05
CA ALA A 68 18.07 2.65 3.82
C ALA A 68 18.20 1.13 4.05
N THR A 69 18.34 0.71 5.31
CA THR A 69 18.49 -0.69 5.70
C THR A 69 17.16 -1.35 6.05
N ASP A 70 16.11 -0.55 6.13
CA ASP A 70 14.77 -1.05 6.41
C ASP A 70 14.24 -1.87 5.24
N TYR A 71 13.30 -2.72 5.53
CA TYR A 71 12.66 -3.80 4.79
C TYR A 71 12.55 -3.67 3.25
N ASN A 72 12.30 -2.48 2.71
CA ASN A 72 12.22 -2.23 1.26
C ASN A 72 13.17 -1.09 0.81
N GLY A 73 14.21 -0.79 1.60
CA GLY A 73 15.13 0.28 1.31
C GLY A 73 14.54 1.69 1.46
N ASN A 74 15.28 2.69 1.00
CA ASN A 74 14.99 4.10 1.25
C ASN A 74 14.11 4.76 0.19
N PHE A 75 13.98 4.17 -0.99
CA PHE A 75 13.16 4.72 -2.08
C PHE A 75 12.56 3.60 -2.91
N GLY A 76 11.33 3.77 -3.35
CA GLY A 76 10.74 2.90 -4.33
C GLY A 76 9.61 3.54 -5.12
N ILE A 77 9.50 3.14 -6.38
CA ILE A 77 8.46 3.56 -7.31
C ILE A 77 8.05 2.40 -8.20
N GLY A 78 6.76 2.26 -8.46
CA GLY A 78 6.32 1.22 -9.37
C GLY A 78 4.86 1.27 -9.73
N PRO A 79 4.49 0.74 -10.90
CA PRO A 79 3.12 0.60 -11.35
C PRO A 79 2.42 -0.61 -10.70
N ASN A 80 1.11 -0.56 -10.68
CA ASN A 80 0.27 -1.71 -10.35
C ASN A 80 -0.97 -1.78 -11.24
N LEU A 81 -1.49 -2.99 -11.37
CA LEU A 81 -2.76 -3.32 -12.02
C LEU A 81 -3.58 -4.12 -11.03
N ARG A 82 -4.85 -3.76 -10.83
CA ARG A 82 -5.74 -4.40 -9.87
C ARG A 82 -7.02 -4.87 -10.52
N ALA A 83 -7.49 -6.04 -10.07
CA ALA A 83 -8.80 -6.58 -10.39
C ALA A 83 -9.60 -6.72 -9.09
N TYR A 84 -10.82 -6.19 -9.07
CA TYR A 84 -11.72 -6.16 -7.91
C TYR A 84 -12.79 -7.22 -8.05
N PHE A 85 -13.13 -7.88 -6.94
CA PHE A 85 -14.10 -8.98 -6.86
C PHE A 85 -15.19 -8.69 -5.81
N GLY A 86 -15.63 -7.43 -5.73
CA GLY A 86 -16.65 -7.00 -4.76
C GLY A 86 -18.04 -6.86 -5.40
N TYR A 87 -19.07 -6.83 -4.55
CA TYR A 87 -20.44 -6.47 -4.99
C TYR A 87 -20.62 -4.96 -5.19
N VAL A 88 -19.74 -4.16 -4.58
CA VAL A 88 -19.72 -2.71 -4.71
C VAL A 88 -18.62 -2.35 -5.70
N PRO A 89 -18.91 -1.59 -6.76
CA PRO A 89 -17.92 -1.17 -7.75
C PRO A 89 -16.67 -0.57 -7.09
N ARG A 90 -15.49 -0.94 -7.61
CA ARG A 90 -14.19 -0.38 -7.18
C ARG A 90 -13.89 -0.57 -5.69
N SER A 91 -14.40 -1.65 -5.10
CA SER A 91 -14.32 -1.94 -3.67
C SER A 91 -14.39 -3.43 -3.42
N GLY A 92 -14.11 -3.86 -2.18
CA GLY A 92 -14.10 -5.26 -1.81
C GLY A 92 -12.73 -5.91 -1.97
N PHE A 93 -12.73 -7.20 -2.17
CA PHE A 93 -11.51 -7.97 -2.42
C PHE A 93 -10.89 -7.61 -3.76
N PHE A 94 -9.57 -7.56 -3.81
CA PHE A 94 -8.83 -7.38 -5.06
C PHE A 94 -7.59 -8.26 -5.12
N ALA A 95 -7.21 -8.59 -6.35
CA ALA A 95 -5.88 -9.10 -6.70
C ALA A 95 -5.08 -7.98 -7.35
N GLU A 96 -3.79 -7.95 -7.09
CA GLU A 96 -2.86 -6.96 -7.62
C GLU A 96 -1.70 -7.65 -8.33
N PHE A 97 -1.35 -7.15 -9.51
CA PHE A 97 -0.06 -7.36 -10.15
C PHE A 97 0.73 -6.07 -10.03
N PHE A 98 1.99 -6.13 -9.59
CA PHE A 98 2.82 -4.95 -9.43
C PHE A 98 4.24 -5.14 -9.95
N GLY A 99 4.81 -4.06 -10.42
CA GLY A 99 6.25 -3.88 -10.58
C GLY A 99 6.74 -2.84 -9.59
N LEU A 100 7.95 -2.99 -9.09
CA LEU A 100 8.54 -2.03 -8.15
C LEU A 100 10.03 -1.92 -8.42
N TYR A 101 10.50 -0.71 -8.72
CA TYR A 101 11.92 -0.37 -8.67
C TYR A 101 12.20 0.23 -7.31
N TYR A 102 13.23 -0.25 -6.62
CA TYR A 102 13.59 0.26 -5.31
C TYR A 102 15.10 0.23 -5.05
N THR A 103 15.54 1.09 -4.15
CA THR A 103 16.94 1.25 -3.74
C THR A 103 17.06 1.17 -2.23
N GLY A 104 18.18 0.66 -1.75
CA GLY A 104 18.47 0.55 -0.32
C GLY A 104 19.94 0.26 -0.07
N GLU A 105 20.26 0.02 1.19
CA GLU A 105 21.59 -0.37 1.66
C GLU A 105 21.50 -1.68 2.41
N ASN A 106 22.54 -2.51 2.32
CA ASN A 106 22.63 -3.76 3.08
C ASN A 106 23.76 -3.71 4.10
N ASP A 107 23.38 -3.79 5.39
CA ASP A 107 24.33 -3.76 6.53
C ASP A 107 24.87 -5.14 6.93
N GLU A 108 24.26 -6.24 6.49
CA GLU A 108 24.61 -7.58 6.99
C GLU A 108 26.05 -8.00 6.66
N ASN A 109 26.64 -7.45 5.62
CA ASN A 109 28.02 -7.72 5.21
C ASN A 109 29.06 -6.73 5.76
N SER A 110 28.66 -5.69 6.45
CA SER A 110 29.59 -4.67 6.97
C SER A 110 30.53 -5.24 8.06
N GLN A 111 30.09 -6.28 8.77
CA GLN A 111 30.94 -6.93 9.81
C GLN A 111 32.10 -7.79 9.25
N ASN A 112 31.96 -8.29 8.02
CA ASN A 112 32.95 -9.17 7.41
C ASN A 112 33.89 -8.50 6.39
N LEU A 113 33.55 -7.31 5.88
CA LEU A 113 34.26 -6.64 4.78
C LEU A 113 34.73 -5.20 5.09
N GLY A 114 34.91 -4.87 6.36
CA GLY A 114 35.56 -3.59 6.73
C GLY A 114 34.62 -2.39 6.73
N GLY A 115 33.34 -2.57 7.00
CA GLY A 115 32.41 -1.47 7.29
C GLY A 115 32.00 -0.64 6.07
N ARG A 116 31.88 -1.25 4.91
CA ARG A 116 31.32 -0.60 3.72
C ARG A 116 29.84 -0.98 3.57
N ASN A 117 28.97 0.01 3.61
CA ASN A 117 27.60 -0.15 3.16
C ASN A 117 27.59 -0.37 1.65
N TYR A 118 26.81 -1.33 1.20
CA TYR A 118 26.63 -1.62 -0.21
C TYR A 118 25.25 -1.12 -0.64
N ASP A 119 25.25 -0.09 -1.47
CA ASP A 119 24.03 0.40 -2.11
C ASP A 119 23.55 -0.63 -3.13
N TYR A 120 22.28 -0.91 -3.14
CA TYR A 120 21.64 -1.73 -4.15
C TYR A 120 20.49 -1.01 -4.84
N SER A 121 20.27 -1.37 -6.10
CA SER A 121 19.06 -0.99 -6.82
C SER A 121 18.52 -2.19 -7.57
N THR A 122 17.24 -2.45 -7.43
CA THR A 122 16.64 -3.63 -8.05
C THR A 122 15.22 -3.37 -8.51
N THR A 123 14.75 -4.23 -9.39
CA THR A 123 13.36 -4.24 -9.84
C THR A 123 12.72 -5.55 -9.41
N ALA A 124 11.56 -5.47 -8.78
CA ALA A 124 10.74 -6.62 -8.43
C ALA A 124 9.49 -6.68 -9.30
N ILE A 125 9.01 -7.88 -9.56
CA ILE A 125 7.68 -8.16 -10.12
C ILE A 125 6.97 -9.07 -9.15
N GLY A 126 5.70 -8.76 -8.85
CA GLY A 126 4.98 -9.49 -7.81
C GLY A 126 3.48 -9.52 -7.97
N LEU A 127 2.90 -10.31 -7.09
CA LEU A 127 1.46 -10.45 -6.93
C LEU A 127 1.07 -10.06 -5.52
N GLY A 128 -0.09 -9.45 -5.40
CA GLY A 128 -0.67 -9.05 -4.13
C GLY A 128 -2.16 -9.32 -4.09
N ALA A 129 -2.70 -9.21 -2.91
CA ALA A 129 -4.13 -9.23 -2.67
C ALA A 129 -4.46 -8.30 -1.51
N GLY A 130 -5.72 -7.87 -1.45
CA GLY A 130 -6.17 -7.03 -0.37
C GLY A 130 -7.68 -6.90 -0.32
N SER A 131 -8.11 -6.06 0.60
CA SER A 131 -9.52 -5.69 0.73
C SER A 131 -9.64 -4.18 0.90
N LYS A 132 -10.58 -3.60 0.20
CA LYS A 132 -10.87 -2.17 0.18
C LYS A 132 -12.30 -1.92 0.64
N TRP A 133 -12.45 -1.04 1.61
CA TRP A 133 -13.74 -0.57 2.11
C TRP A 133 -13.89 0.91 1.78
N THR A 134 -15.08 1.26 1.33
CA THR A 134 -15.43 2.64 0.99
C THR A 134 -16.60 3.11 1.83
N THR A 135 -16.65 4.40 2.11
CA THR A 135 -17.82 5.04 2.69
C THR A 135 -18.99 4.99 1.70
N ARG A 136 -20.22 5.26 2.16
CA ARG A 136 -21.39 5.36 1.27
C ARG A 136 -21.24 6.40 0.17
N SER A 137 -20.52 7.50 0.43
CA SER A 137 -20.21 8.52 -0.56
C SER A 137 -19.11 8.09 -1.54
N GLN A 138 -18.53 6.89 -1.38
CA GLN A 138 -17.41 6.35 -2.13
C GLN A 138 -16.16 7.24 -2.19
N ARG A 139 -16.07 8.25 -1.33
CA ARG A 139 -14.95 9.21 -1.32
C ARG A 139 -13.83 8.80 -0.38
N PHE A 140 -14.16 8.29 0.82
CA PHE A 140 -13.15 7.87 1.78
C PHE A 140 -12.94 6.36 1.70
N ILE A 141 -11.69 5.96 1.77
CA ILE A 141 -11.23 4.60 1.54
C ILE A 141 -10.39 4.15 2.71
N LEU A 142 -10.62 2.92 3.15
CA LEU A 142 -9.74 2.15 3.99
C LEU A 142 -9.33 0.91 3.21
N GLU A 143 -8.03 0.62 3.14
CA GLU A 143 -7.52 -0.52 2.41
C GLU A 143 -6.48 -1.26 3.25
N ILE A 144 -6.54 -2.59 3.24
CA ILE A 144 -5.50 -3.48 3.72
C ILE A 144 -5.01 -4.33 2.55
N ASN A 145 -3.70 -4.44 2.41
CA ASN A 145 -3.10 -5.24 1.35
C ASN A 145 -1.84 -5.95 1.81
N GLY A 146 -1.47 -6.98 1.05
CA GLY A 146 -0.20 -7.68 1.17
C GLY A 146 0.19 -8.29 -0.15
N GLY A 147 1.47 -8.49 -0.36
CA GLY A 147 1.98 -9.06 -1.60
C GLY A 147 3.40 -9.60 -1.45
N ILE A 148 3.77 -10.41 -2.43
CA ILE A 148 5.11 -10.96 -2.58
C ILE A 148 5.60 -10.68 -3.99
N GLY A 149 6.85 -10.25 -4.12
CA GLY A 149 7.52 -10.04 -5.40
C GLY A 149 8.84 -10.77 -5.46
N ARG A 150 9.28 -11.06 -6.68
CA ARG A 150 10.59 -11.60 -6.97
C ARG A 150 11.47 -10.50 -7.54
N ASN A 151 12.67 -10.36 -6.98
CA ASN A 151 13.69 -9.44 -7.47
C ASN A 151 14.29 -9.97 -8.77
N ILE A 152 14.40 -9.10 -9.77
CA ILE A 152 15.02 -9.40 -11.05
C ILE A 152 16.47 -8.94 -10.95
N ASN A 153 17.41 -9.87 -11.14
CA ASN A 153 18.86 -9.64 -10.96
C ASN A 153 19.21 -9.06 -9.58
N PRO A 154 18.85 -9.77 -8.48
CA PRO A 154 19.29 -9.33 -7.16
C PRO A 154 20.82 -9.42 -7.08
N GLU A 155 21.44 -8.49 -6.36
CA GLU A 155 22.83 -8.55 -5.98
C GLU A 155 23.07 -9.78 -5.06
N ASP A 156 24.32 -10.31 -5.01
CA ASP A 156 24.65 -11.53 -4.25
C ASP A 156 24.28 -11.46 -2.76
N TYR A 157 24.14 -10.25 -2.22
CA TYR A 157 23.77 -9.96 -0.83
C TYR A 157 22.31 -9.54 -0.65
N GLN A 158 21.50 -9.56 -1.71
CA GLN A 158 20.10 -9.15 -1.68
C GLN A 158 19.18 -10.37 -1.70
N ASN A 159 18.07 -10.28 -0.94
CA ASN A 159 17.06 -11.33 -0.95
C ASN A 159 16.44 -11.48 -2.34
N GLU A 160 16.17 -12.74 -2.75
CA GLU A 160 15.47 -13.02 -4.02
C GLU A 160 14.01 -12.55 -4.00
N PHE A 161 13.39 -12.46 -2.83
CA PHE A 161 12.00 -12.10 -2.64
C PHE A 161 11.86 -10.83 -1.82
N MET A 162 10.91 -9.99 -2.24
CA MET A 162 10.44 -8.86 -1.48
C MET A 162 8.98 -9.10 -1.04
N PHE A 163 8.61 -8.47 0.06
CA PHE A 163 7.24 -8.52 0.57
C PHE A 163 6.70 -7.09 0.66
N LYS A 164 5.43 -6.90 0.48
CA LYS A 164 4.78 -5.62 0.78
C LYS A 164 3.56 -5.86 1.64
N ALA A 165 3.28 -4.92 2.53
CA ALA A 165 2.09 -4.91 3.35
C ALA A 165 1.67 -3.46 3.58
N GLY A 166 0.36 -3.22 3.68
CA GLY A 166 -0.14 -1.88 3.87
C GLY A 166 -1.48 -1.84 4.57
N LEU A 167 -1.63 -0.79 5.36
CA LEU A 167 -2.91 -0.29 5.84
C LEU A 167 -3.01 1.16 5.37
N SER A 168 -3.89 1.43 4.42
CA SER A 168 -3.94 2.73 3.75
C SER A 168 -5.27 3.43 3.96
N LEU A 169 -5.19 4.74 4.09
CA LEU A 169 -6.34 5.65 3.99
C LEU A 169 -6.27 6.38 2.66
N GLY A 170 -7.42 6.56 2.02
CA GLY A 170 -7.49 7.18 0.72
C GLY A 170 -8.69 8.09 0.52
N PHE A 171 -8.59 8.86 -0.54
CA PHE A 171 -9.65 9.74 -1.00
C PHE A 171 -9.83 9.60 -2.51
N ARG A 172 -11.09 9.47 -2.94
CA ARG A 172 -11.51 9.32 -4.34
C ARG A 172 -12.18 10.60 -4.83
N PHE A 173 -11.81 11.06 -6.03
CA PHE A 173 -12.26 12.31 -6.65
C PHE A 173 -12.38 12.20 -8.16
#